data_e9aaa5b7f5112edbfd7dead0c8710e26
#
_entry.id   e9aaa5b7f5112edbfd7dead0c8710e26
#
_cell.length_a   1.000
_cell.length_b   1.000
_cell.length_c   1.000
_cell.angle_alpha   90.00
_cell.angle_beta   90.00
_cell.angle_gamma   90.00
#
_symmetry.space_group_name_H-M   'P 1'
#
loop_
_entity.id
_entity.type
_entity.pdbx_description
1 polymer ?
#
loop_
_entity_poly.entity_id
_entity_poly.type
_entity_poly.pdbx_seq_one_letter_code
_entity_poly.pdbx_strand_id
1 'polypeptide(L)'
;MGHLGLLPQTTKGKFKSKGRTDREKKKLIADSILLEEVGVFSIVLECIKTSTAKQITKKLKIPTIGIGSSVNCDGQVLVTDDLIGLNNTKIKFVKKFINIKKYLNLGLKKFTSEVKYRKYPLKKHSY
;
A
#
# COMPACT_ATOMS: atom_id res chain seq x y z
N MET A 1 5.65 -11.71 10.88
CA MET A 1 6.13 -10.63 10.00
C MET A 1 6.32 -9.38 10.83
N GLY A 2 7.48 -8.72 10.71
CA GLY A 2 7.76 -7.44 11.36
C GLY A 2 7.24 -6.26 10.54
N HIS A 3 7.14 -5.07 11.17
CA HIS A 3 6.74 -3.83 10.51
C HIS A 3 7.54 -2.65 11.06
N LEU A 4 8.17 -1.87 10.18
CA LEU A 4 8.96 -0.69 10.53
C LEU A 4 8.59 0.52 9.65
N GLY A 5 8.77 1.69 10.21
CA GLY A 5 8.56 2.97 9.52
C GLY A 5 7.33 3.71 10.00
N LEU A 6 6.41 4.05 9.10
CA LEU A 6 5.16 4.68 9.46
C LEU A 6 4.22 3.65 10.09
N LEU A 7 3.61 4.02 11.19
CA LEU A 7 2.55 3.25 11.85
C LEU A 7 1.24 4.03 11.68
N PRO A 8 0.36 3.63 10.75
CA PRO A 8 -0.87 4.37 10.46
C PRO A 8 -1.74 4.58 11.70
N GLN A 9 -1.79 3.59 12.60
CA GLN A 9 -2.61 3.63 13.82
C GLN A 9 -2.17 4.71 14.81
N THR A 10 -0.90 5.12 14.78
CA THR A 10 -0.33 6.11 15.71
C THR A 10 -0.06 7.47 15.06
N THR A 11 -0.23 7.57 13.74
CA THR A 11 0.10 8.79 12.99
C THR A 11 -1.12 9.69 12.87
N LYS A 12 -1.09 10.83 13.60
CA LYS A 12 -2.06 11.92 13.41
C LYS A 12 -1.49 12.93 12.42
N GLY A 13 -2.19 13.18 11.30
CA GLY A 13 -1.83 14.25 10.35
C GLY A 13 -1.08 13.78 9.10
N LYS A 14 -0.17 14.63 8.56
CA LYS A 14 0.52 14.38 7.29
C LYS A 14 1.49 13.19 7.38
N PHE A 15 1.41 12.29 6.42
CA PHE A 15 2.37 11.20 6.25
C PHE A 15 3.77 11.76 5.98
N LYS A 16 4.69 11.60 6.94
CA LYS A 16 6.10 11.97 6.78
C LYS A 16 6.93 10.69 6.71
N SER A 17 7.83 10.63 5.72
CA SER A 17 8.76 9.51 5.62
C SER A 17 9.68 9.45 6.84
N LYS A 18 10.00 8.24 7.30
CA LYS A 18 10.90 7.93 8.42
C LYS A 18 12.33 7.67 7.93
N GLY A 19 13.30 7.72 8.84
CA GLY A 19 14.71 7.49 8.51
C GLY A 19 15.36 8.64 7.75
N ARG A 20 14.92 9.88 7.97
CA ARG A 20 15.46 11.09 7.32
C ARG A 20 16.69 11.62 8.03
N THR A 21 16.73 11.54 9.35
CA THR A 21 17.88 11.94 10.18
C THR A 21 18.78 10.73 10.44
N ASP A 22 20.05 10.98 10.75
CA ASP A 22 21.01 9.91 11.08
C ASP A 22 20.58 9.13 12.33
N ARG A 23 19.97 9.80 13.30
CA ARG A 23 19.42 9.17 14.50
C ARG A 23 18.29 8.21 14.15
N GLU A 24 17.30 8.65 13.36
CA GLU A 24 16.19 7.79 12.91
C GLU A 24 16.69 6.62 12.07
N LYS A 25 17.63 6.89 11.16
CA LYS A 25 18.24 5.86 10.31
C LYS A 25 18.94 4.77 11.13
N LYS A 26 19.83 5.18 12.09
CA LYS A 26 20.51 4.24 12.97
C LYS A 26 19.51 3.39 13.76
N LYS A 27 18.47 4.03 14.32
CA LYS A 27 17.42 3.34 15.06
C LYS A 27 16.69 2.32 14.18
N LEU A 28 16.23 2.69 13.00
CA LEU A 28 15.50 1.78 12.09
C LEU A 28 16.36 0.58 11.67
N ILE A 29 17.66 0.79 11.44
CA ILE A 29 18.58 -0.31 11.11
C ILE A 29 18.74 -1.24 12.32
N ALA A 30 18.92 -0.71 13.53
CA ALA A 30 19.04 -1.52 14.75
C ALA A 30 17.74 -2.30 15.03
N ASP A 31 16.59 -1.63 14.95
CA ASP A 31 15.28 -2.26 15.13
C ASP A 31 15.04 -3.38 14.09
N SER A 32 15.52 -3.20 12.85
CA SER A 32 15.36 -4.24 11.81
C SER A 32 16.21 -5.49 12.09
N ILE A 33 17.41 -5.31 12.59
CA ILE A 33 18.30 -6.43 12.99
C ILE A 33 17.68 -7.17 14.18
N LEU A 34 17.20 -6.44 15.19
CA LEU A 34 16.55 -7.02 16.35
C LEU A 34 15.31 -7.85 15.95
N LEU A 35 14.50 -7.36 15.00
CA LEU A 35 13.36 -8.13 14.49
C LEU A 35 13.80 -9.43 13.82
N GLU A 36 14.89 -9.41 13.05
CA GLU A 36 15.46 -10.63 12.46
C GLU A 36 15.93 -11.61 13.55
N GLU A 37 16.65 -11.12 14.57
CA GLU A 37 17.16 -11.92 15.68
C GLU A 37 16.05 -12.59 16.49
N VAL A 38 14.91 -11.93 16.69
CA VAL A 38 13.75 -12.53 17.37
C VAL A 38 12.92 -13.46 16.46
N GLY A 39 13.38 -13.72 15.23
CA GLY A 39 12.84 -14.75 14.36
C GLY A 39 11.64 -14.35 13.50
N VAL A 40 11.45 -13.07 13.18
CA VAL A 40 10.45 -12.73 12.16
C VAL A 40 10.93 -13.23 10.78
N PHE A 41 10.02 -13.75 9.96
CA PHE A 41 10.34 -14.31 8.65
C PHE A 41 10.45 -13.26 7.53
N SER A 42 9.95 -12.04 7.76
CA SER A 42 10.05 -10.90 6.83
C SER A 42 9.70 -9.59 7.53
N ILE A 43 10.07 -8.45 6.94
CA ILE A 43 9.78 -7.11 7.50
C ILE A 43 9.15 -6.22 6.44
N VAL A 44 8.00 -5.61 6.78
CA VAL A 44 7.41 -4.52 6.00
C VAL A 44 8.12 -3.21 6.34
N LEU A 45 8.56 -2.49 5.30
CA LEU A 45 9.19 -1.18 5.38
C LEU A 45 8.23 -0.13 4.82
N GLU A 46 7.51 0.59 5.69
CA GLU A 46 6.49 1.56 5.28
C GLU A 46 6.99 3.00 5.36
N CYS A 47 6.90 3.73 4.25
CA CYS A 47 7.26 5.15 4.17
C CYS A 47 8.67 5.47 4.72
N ILE A 48 9.63 4.59 4.53
CA ILE A 48 11.03 4.78 4.92
C ILE A 48 11.78 5.44 3.76
N LYS A 49 12.68 6.41 4.08
CA LYS A 49 13.56 7.03 3.09
C LYS A 49 14.29 5.96 2.28
N THR A 50 14.27 6.08 0.96
CA THR A 50 14.80 5.09 0.00
C THR A 50 16.23 4.63 0.35
N SER A 51 17.13 5.56 0.71
CA SER A 51 18.51 5.22 1.08
C SER A 51 18.61 4.41 2.37
N THR A 52 17.72 4.64 3.33
CA THR A 52 17.67 3.89 4.60
C THR A 52 17.08 2.50 4.37
N ALA A 53 15.98 2.38 3.65
CA ALA A 53 15.38 1.10 3.30
C ALA A 53 16.36 0.21 2.50
N LYS A 54 17.06 0.78 1.51
CA LYS A 54 18.13 0.06 0.77
C LYS A 54 19.22 -0.49 1.71
N GLN A 55 19.60 0.25 2.75
CA GLN A 55 20.62 -0.22 3.70
C GLN A 55 20.07 -1.32 4.61
N ILE A 56 18.80 -1.22 5.03
CA ILE A 56 18.13 -2.28 5.80
C ILE A 56 18.10 -3.57 4.98
N THR A 57 17.56 -3.52 3.75
CA THR A 57 17.49 -4.69 2.86
C THR A 57 18.85 -5.36 2.64
N LYS A 58 19.92 -4.55 2.47
CA LYS A 58 21.27 -5.10 2.30
C LYS A 58 21.85 -5.77 3.56
N LYS A 59 21.38 -5.42 4.75
CA LYS A 59 21.89 -5.93 6.02
C LYS A 59 21.17 -7.19 6.49
N LEU A 60 19.91 -7.32 6.15
CA LEU A 60 19.06 -8.44 6.57
C LEU A 60 19.24 -9.65 5.65
N LYS A 61 19.04 -10.83 6.21
CA LYS A 61 18.96 -12.11 5.49
C LYS A 61 17.51 -12.48 5.15
N ILE A 62 16.55 -11.93 5.90
CA ILE A 62 15.12 -12.13 5.67
C ILE A 62 14.56 -11.12 4.67
N PRO A 63 13.51 -11.48 3.92
CA PRO A 63 12.92 -10.60 2.91
C PRO A 63 12.36 -9.30 3.50
N THR A 64 12.55 -8.20 2.77
CA THR A 64 11.95 -6.90 3.05
C THR A 64 10.85 -6.60 2.04
N ILE A 65 9.70 -6.11 2.52
CA ILE A 65 8.53 -5.75 1.70
C ILE A 65 8.30 -4.24 1.81
N GLY A 66 8.49 -3.54 0.70
CA GLY A 66 8.34 -2.09 0.67
C GLY A 66 6.89 -1.65 0.41
N ILE A 67 6.47 -0.60 1.10
CA ILE A 67 5.28 0.19 0.76
C ILE A 67 5.61 1.68 0.91
N GLY A 68 5.64 2.40 -0.21
CA GLY A 68 6.08 3.80 -0.22
C GLY A 68 7.52 4.01 0.26
N SER A 69 8.38 3.05 0.03
CA SER A 69 9.75 3.01 0.55
C SER A 69 10.79 2.94 -0.57
N SER A 70 11.34 1.78 -0.89
CA SER A 70 12.44 1.62 -1.86
C SER A 70 12.18 0.51 -2.86
N VAL A 71 12.53 0.76 -4.11
CA VAL A 71 12.58 -0.27 -5.15
C VAL A 71 13.61 -1.38 -4.85
N ASN A 72 14.55 -1.14 -3.93
CA ASN A 72 15.55 -2.12 -3.53
C ASN A 72 15.06 -3.10 -2.45
N CYS A 73 13.82 -2.99 -1.96
CA CYS A 73 13.21 -4.05 -1.15
C CYS A 73 12.98 -5.29 -2.01
N ASP A 74 13.00 -6.47 -1.41
CA ASP A 74 12.84 -7.75 -2.10
C ASP A 74 11.45 -7.92 -2.70
N GLY A 75 10.44 -7.33 -2.08
CA GLY A 75 9.07 -7.28 -2.56
C GLY A 75 8.42 -5.92 -2.35
N GLN A 76 7.23 -5.73 -2.95
CA GLN A 76 6.41 -4.53 -2.79
C GLN A 76 4.97 -4.93 -2.50
N VAL A 77 4.30 -4.13 -1.69
CA VAL A 77 2.86 -4.26 -1.43
C VAL A 77 2.17 -2.92 -1.66
N LEU A 78 0.94 -2.96 -2.09
CA LEU A 78 0.06 -1.79 -2.20
C LEU A 78 -1.35 -2.20 -1.81
N VAL A 79 -2.08 -1.29 -1.15
CA VAL A 79 -3.48 -1.52 -0.81
C VAL A 79 -4.28 -1.71 -2.10
N THR A 80 -5.08 -2.77 -2.17
CA THR A 80 -5.83 -3.14 -3.38
C THR A 80 -6.69 -1.99 -3.89
N ASP A 81 -7.43 -1.30 -3.01
CA ASP A 81 -8.30 -0.19 -3.38
C ASP A 81 -7.52 0.99 -3.97
N ASP A 82 -6.28 1.21 -3.52
CA ASP A 82 -5.40 2.23 -4.08
C ASP A 82 -4.86 1.78 -5.45
N LEU A 83 -4.45 0.51 -5.57
CA LEU A 83 -3.93 -0.08 -6.80
C LEU A 83 -4.97 0.00 -7.93
N ILE A 84 -6.22 -0.39 -7.64
CA ILE A 84 -7.31 -0.40 -8.63
C ILE A 84 -7.98 0.98 -8.82
N GLY A 85 -7.59 1.99 -8.05
CA GLY A 85 -8.10 3.35 -8.17
C GLY A 85 -9.51 3.55 -7.62
N LEU A 86 -9.93 2.74 -6.66
CA LEU A 86 -11.22 2.89 -5.97
C LEU A 86 -11.16 4.06 -4.97
N ASN A 87 -10.04 4.20 -4.26
CA ASN A 87 -9.80 5.30 -3.35
C ASN A 87 -9.50 6.63 -4.06
N ASN A 88 -9.99 7.74 -3.47
CA ASN A 88 -9.68 9.10 -3.93
C ASN A 88 -8.48 9.72 -3.19
N THR A 89 -7.83 8.99 -2.30
CA THR A 89 -6.74 9.49 -1.47
C THR A 89 -5.54 9.89 -2.34
N LYS A 90 -5.03 11.11 -2.10
CA LYS A 90 -3.80 11.60 -2.76
C LYS A 90 -2.61 11.32 -1.85
N ILE A 91 -2.13 10.09 -1.86
CA ILE A 91 -0.91 9.69 -1.13
C ILE A 91 0.24 9.63 -2.13
N LYS A 92 1.38 10.25 -1.80
CA LYS A 92 2.52 10.42 -2.72
C LYS A 92 3.03 9.13 -3.35
N PHE A 93 3.04 8.03 -2.59
CA PHE A 93 3.58 6.76 -3.07
C PHE A 93 2.53 5.88 -3.78
N VAL A 94 1.26 6.26 -3.74
CA VAL A 94 0.20 5.49 -4.39
C VAL A 94 0.19 5.78 -5.89
N LYS A 95 0.47 4.73 -6.66
CA LYS A 95 0.28 4.71 -8.10
C LYS A 95 -0.95 3.86 -8.41
N LYS A 96 -1.93 4.46 -9.08
CA LYS A 96 -3.09 3.73 -9.60
C LYS A 96 -2.68 3.00 -10.88
N PHE A 97 -2.86 1.69 -10.92
CA PHE A 97 -2.55 0.87 -12.09
C PHE A 97 -3.77 0.69 -13.01
N ILE A 98 -4.98 0.86 -12.43
CA ILE A 98 -6.25 0.86 -13.15
C ILE A 98 -7.19 1.89 -12.53
N ASN A 99 -8.19 2.34 -13.24
CA ASN A 99 -9.26 3.22 -12.72
C ASN A 99 -10.61 2.48 -12.74
N ILE A 100 -10.77 1.55 -11.80
CA ILE A 100 -12.00 0.76 -11.69
C ILE A 100 -13.23 1.61 -11.42
N LYS A 101 -13.07 2.75 -10.73
CA LYS A 101 -14.17 3.68 -10.43
C LYS A 101 -14.86 4.20 -11.68
N LYS A 102 -14.11 4.43 -12.78
CA LYS A 102 -14.67 4.82 -14.06
C LYS A 102 -15.63 3.75 -14.60
N TYR A 103 -15.21 2.50 -14.55
CA TYR A 103 -16.01 1.36 -15.05
C TYR A 103 -17.22 1.07 -14.17
N LEU A 104 -17.06 1.15 -12.84
CA LEU A 104 -18.18 1.04 -11.91
C LEU A 104 -19.25 2.10 -12.18
N ASN A 105 -18.85 3.36 -12.35
CA ASN A 105 -19.78 4.43 -12.67
C ASN A 105 -20.50 4.23 -14.01
N LEU A 106 -19.82 3.70 -15.02
CA LEU A 106 -20.45 3.34 -16.30
C LEU A 106 -21.49 2.22 -16.11
N GLY A 107 -21.13 1.16 -15.37
CA GLY A 107 -22.04 0.06 -15.06
C GLY A 107 -23.29 0.52 -14.31
N LEU A 108 -23.11 1.34 -13.26
CA LEU A 108 -24.22 1.89 -12.48
C LEU A 108 -25.13 2.77 -13.31
N LYS A 109 -24.57 3.65 -14.16
CA LYS A 109 -25.36 4.48 -15.07
C LYS A 109 -26.18 3.65 -16.06
N LYS A 110 -25.56 2.60 -16.62
CA LYS A 110 -26.26 1.67 -17.53
C LYS A 110 -27.41 0.96 -16.82
N PHE A 111 -27.14 0.38 -15.64
CA PHE A 111 -28.15 -0.27 -14.82
C PHE A 111 -29.32 0.66 -14.51
N THR A 112 -29.04 1.87 -13.98
CA THR A 112 -30.07 2.86 -13.66
C THR A 112 -30.91 3.25 -14.89
N SER A 113 -30.26 3.40 -16.04
CA SER A 113 -30.94 3.70 -17.32
C SER A 113 -31.84 2.55 -17.74
N GLU A 114 -31.36 1.32 -17.72
CA GLU A 114 -32.16 0.15 -18.12
C GLU A 114 -33.37 -0.06 -17.21
N VAL A 115 -33.21 0.15 -15.88
CA VAL A 115 -34.33 0.11 -14.93
C VAL A 115 -35.35 1.22 -15.23
N LYS A 116 -34.88 2.47 -15.43
CA LYS A 116 -35.75 3.61 -15.74
C LYS A 116 -36.57 3.40 -16.99
N TYR A 117 -35.99 2.83 -18.03
CA TYR A 117 -36.65 2.56 -19.30
C TYR A 117 -37.28 1.17 -19.39
N ARG A 118 -37.44 0.45 -18.26
CA ARG A 118 -38.03 -0.89 -18.17
C ARG A 118 -37.38 -1.93 -19.11
N LYS A 119 -36.06 -1.79 -19.32
CA LYS A 119 -35.25 -2.72 -20.12
C LYS A 119 -34.60 -3.81 -19.25
N TYR A 120 -34.60 -3.64 -17.92
CA TYR A 120 -34.13 -4.61 -16.94
C TYR A 120 -35.17 -4.73 -15.80
N PRO A 121 -35.47 -5.96 -15.29
CA PRO A 121 -34.98 -7.25 -15.77
C PRO A 121 -35.67 -7.68 -17.07
N LEU A 122 -34.96 -8.48 -17.89
CA LEU A 122 -35.57 -9.22 -19.00
C LEU A 122 -36.20 -10.53 -18.47
N LYS A 123 -37.03 -11.20 -19.30
CA LYS A 123 -37.66 -12.48 -18.97
C LYS A 123 -36.65 -13.53 -18.46
N LYS A 124 -35.45 -13.59 -19.04
CA LYS A 124 -34.35 -14.48 -18.60
C LYS A 124 -33.71 -14.09 -17.25
N HIS A 125 -34.05 -12.96 -16.70
CA HIS A 125 -33.57 -12.46 -15.40
C HIS A 125 -34.67 -12.46 -14.32
N SER A 126 -35.85 -13.05 -14.63
CA SER A 126 -37.01 -13.11 -13.73
C SER A 126 -37.43 -14.58 -13.52
N TYR A 127 -38.00 -14.86 -12.37
CA TYR A 127 -38.52 -16.18 -12.00
C TYR A 127 -40.03 -16.26 -12.22
#